data_3be1f688a038e761fef1c930aec2c46a
#
_entry.id   3be1f688a038e761fef1c930aec2c46a
#
_cell.length_a   1.000
_cell.length_b   1.000
_cell.length_c   1.000
_cell.angle_alpha   90.00
_cell.angle_beta   90.00
_cell.angle_gamma   90.00
#
_symmetry.space_group_name_H-M   'P 1'
#
loop_
_entity.id
_entity.type
_entity.pdbx_description
1 polymer ?
#
loop_
_entity_poly.entity_id
_entity_poly.type
_entity_poly.pdbx_seq_one_letter_code
_entity_poly.pdbx_strand_id
1 'polypeptide(L)'
;MAELHRKSPVRLDIIVVGAGLSGLATAIATSLSGHHVTVFESAKELHEIGAGLQVTPNATRILKQWELPDRLWASAAEPTSVVVHRYSGRVLAREDNFDKNIRKKYQSPFLDLHRVDLHSALYEKAKELGVEFHLGESVNTIDFEKSEVTCLSGLKGHADLIVAADGLWSRCRACYLNRIDPPLPTGDLAYRVVLELDDITDPELRHWVENPTCHFWIGPYAHAAGYSVRAGKMYNIVLLVPDDLPDGVSKQSGSIMEMKALFEGWDPILTRFLNLVSGVKKWKLMHRDELDSWVNDKANLVFVGDSCHPMLPYLAQGANSAIEDGAVLGHLLGHMKSKDQLPKALRMYETLRKARGEAIVKETFKQRESFHMPDGPEQEARDKIFQSQLEGGKVEGPFPSRWTCPQVQPWLYGYDAYKEVEDAVLESPFPPAETNGGKNGATTSSI
;
A
#
# COMPACT_ATOMS: atom_id res chain seq x y z
N MET A 1 -22.85 11.44 16.94
CA MET A 1 -21.68 10.73 16.35
C MET A 1 -20.47 11.28 17.08
N ALA A 2 -19.69 10.43 17.75
CA ALA A 2 -18.42 10.84 18.33
C ALA A 2 -17.54 11.34 17.19
N GLU A 3 -16.79 12.44 17.40
CA GLU A 3 -15.84 12.96 16.40
C GLU A 3 -14.87 11.84 16.05
N LEU A 4 -15.01 11.27 14.85
CA LEU A 4 -14.20 10.12 14.38
C LEU A 4 -12.71 10.48 14.27
N HIS A 5 -12.41 11.78 14.14
CA HIS A 5 -11.05 12.28 14.00
C HIS A 5 -10.74 13.21 15.15
N ARG A 6 -9.82 12.79 16.00
CA ARG A 6 -9.35 13.59 17.11
C ARG A 6 -8.47 14.73 16.60
N LYS A 7 -8.85 15.97 16.91
CA LYS A 7 -8.06 17.15 16.56
C LYS A 7 -7.13 17.55 17.70
N SER A 8 -5.86 17.69 17.40
CA SER A 8 -4.86 18.22 18.30
C SER A 8 -5.16 19.71 18.62
N PRO A 9 -5.04 20.15 19.88
CA PRO A 9 -5.10 21.57 20.22
C PRO A 9 -3.83 22.33 19.79
N VAL A 10 -2.76 21.62 19.43
CA VAL A 10 -1.53 22.20 18.90
C VAL A 10 -1.38 21.88 17.42
N ARG A 11 -1.07 22.91 16.63
CA ARG A 11 -0.87 22.78 15.19
C ARG A 11 0.62 22.57 14.88
N LEU A 12 0.91 21.56 14.11
CA LEU A 12 2.22 21.35 13.46
C LEU A 12 2.17 21.83 12.02
N ASP A 13 3.31 22.34 11.52
CA ASP A 13 3.59 22.44 10.11
C ASP A 13 4.28 21.16 9.65
N ILE A 14 3.69 20.48 8.68
CA ILE A 14 4.14 19.15 8.20
C ILE A 14 4.45 19.24 6.71
N ILE A 15 5.65 18.84 6.32
CA ILE A 15 6.02 18.62 4.93
C ILE A 15 5.91 17.14 4.61
N VAL A 16 5.14 16.78 3.58
CA VAL A 16 5.08 15.43 3.03
C VAL A 16 5.84 15.43 1.71
N VAL A 17 6.84 14.57 1.59
CA VAL A 17 7.64 14.42 0.36
C VAL A 17 7.08 13.25 -0.46
N GLY A 18 6.46 13.58 -1.60
CA GLY A 18 5.79 12.65 -2.50
C GLY A 18 4.27 12.68 -2.39
N ALA A 19 3.58 12.74 -3.54
CA ALA A 19 2.12 12.71 -3.66
C ALA A 19 1.58 11.34 -4.16
N GLY A 20 2.28 10.26 -3.89
CA GLY A 20 1.77 8.90 -4.07
C GLY A 20 0.70 8.54 -3.05
N LEU A 21 0.19 7.29 -3.08
CA LEU A 21 -0.87 6.85 -2.17
C LEU A 21 -0.51 7.04 -0.69
N SER A 22 0.75 6.76 -0.29
CA SER A 22 1.23 6.95 1.09
C SER A 22 1.26 8.43 1.50
N GLY A 23 1.77 9.29 0.61
CA GLY A 23 1.83 10.74 0.89
C GLY A 23 0.45 11.36 1.00
N LEU A 24 -0.45 11.04 0.07
CA LEU A 24 -1.83 11.54 0.11
C LEU A 24 -2.60 11.01 1.34
N ALA A 25 -2.44 9.73 1.66
CA ALA A 25 -3.04 9.14 2.86
C ALA A 25 -2.56 9.83 4.13
N THR A 26 -1.25 10.09 4.24
CA THR A 26 -0.67 10.81 5.37
C THR A 26 -1.13 12.26 5.43
N ALA A 27 -1.16 12.95 4.27
CA ALA A 27 -1.64 14.34 4.21
C ALA A 27 -3.09 14.47 4.66
N ILE A 28 -3.97 13.55 4.23
CA ILE A 28 -5.37 13.51 4.68
C ILE A 28 -5.45 13.29 6.19
N ALA A 29 -4.82 12.23 6.69
CA ALA A 29 -4.94 11.85 8.09
C ALA A 29 -4.40 12.93 9.04
N THR A 30 -3.28 13.55 8.71
CA THR A 30 -2.68 14.62 9.53
C THR A 30 -3.47 15.93 9.44
N SER A 31 -4.06 16.25 8.27
CA SER A 31 -4.97 17.40 8.14
C SER A 31 -6.27 17.21 8.92
N LEU A 32 -6.86 16.01 8.90
CA LEU A 32 -8.03 15.66 9.71
C LEU A 32 -7.75 15.80 11.21
N SER A 33 -6.50 15.60 11.62
CA SER A 33 -6.03 15.77 13.01
C SER A 33 -5.65 17.22 13.36
N GLY A 34 -5.89 18.19 12.45
CA GLY A 34 -5.78 19.62 12.71
C GLY A 34 -4.42 20.24 12.38
N HIS A 35 -3.54 19.54 11.69
CA HIS A 35 -2.22 20.03 11.31
C HIS A 35 -2.24 20.72 9.94
N HIS A 36 -1.24 21.57 9.70
CA HIS A 36 -1.01 22.21 8.41
C HIS A 36 -0.08 21.34 7.56
N VAL A 37 -0.47 21.05 6.33
CA VAL A 37 0.25 20.11 5.49
C VAL A 37 0.59 20.71 4.14
N THR A 38 1.87 20.62 3.77
CA THR A 38 2.39 20.97 2.45
C THR A 38 3.02 19.73 1.82
N VAL A 39 2.62 19.40 0.60
CA VAL A 39 3.14 18.26 -0.17
C VAL A 39 4.08 18.74 -1.26
N PHE A 40 5.31 18.20 -1.30
CA PHE A 40 6.27 18.39 -2.38
C PHE A 40 6.26 17.17 -3.27
N GLU A 41 6.00 17.36 -4.57
CA GLU A 41 5.89 16.27 -5.55
C GLU A 41 6.76 16.57 -6.78
N SER A 42 7.56 15.60 -7.18
CA SER A 42 8.49 15.70 -8.32
C SER A 42 7.79 15.79 -9.67
N ALA A 43 6.63 15.17 -9.81
CA ALA A 43 5.82 15.22 -11.02
C ALA A 43 5.14 16.58 -11.17
N LYS A 44 5.18 17.13 -12.39
CA LYS A 44 4.49 18.41 -12.71
C LYS A 44 2.97 18.27 -12.72
N GLU A 45 2.49 17.08 -13.00
CA GLU A 45 1.08 16.68 -13.02
C GLU A 45 0.94 15.30 -12.39
N LEU A 46 -0.13 15.10 -11.65
CA LEU A 46 -0.40 13.84 -10.98
C LEU A 46 -1.05 12.86 -11.96
N HIS A 47 -0.20 12.16 -12.72
CA HIS A 47 -0.61 11.10 -13.63
C HIS A 47 -0.16 9.75 -13.08
N GLU A 48 -1.12 8.95 -12.62
CA GLU A 48 -0.86 7.56 -12.25
C GLU A 48 -0.94 6.64 -13.47
N ILE A 49 -0.14 5.59 -13.45
CA ILE A 49 -0.21 4.55 -14.48
C ILE A 49 -1.45 3.70 -14.19
N GLY A 50 -2.34 3.61 -15.18
CA GLY A 50 -3.55 2.81 -15.11
C GLY A 50 -3.22 1.34 -14.86
N ALA A 51 -3.66 0.82 -13.72
CA ALA A 51 -3.58 -0.59 -13.37
C ALA A 51 -4.63 -0.89 -12.29
N GLY A 52 -5.00 -2.16 -12.15
CA GLY A 52 -5.80 -2.61 -11.04
C GLY A 52 -5.06 -2.50 -9.71
N LEU A 53 -5.81 -2.25 -8.66
CA LEU A 53 -5.36 -2.18 -7.29
C LEU A 53 -6.40 -2.84 -6.37
N GLN A 54 -5.96 -3.75 -5.53
CA GLN A 54 -6.82 -4.41 -4.55
C GLN A 54 -6.73 -3.70 -3.22
N VAL A 55 -7.87 -3.24 -2.71
CA VAL A 55 -7.97 -2.55 -1.42
C VAL A 55 -8.70 -3.45 -0.44
N THR A 56 -7.96 -3.89 0.55
CA THR A 56 -8.39 -4.90 1.52
C THR A 56 -9.09 -4.29 2.74
N PRO A 57 -9.82 -5.06 3.57
CA PRO A 57 -10.65 -4.56 4.66
C PRO A 57 -9.96 -3.64 5.66
N ASN A 58 -8.67 -3.84 5.94
CA ASN A 58 -7.86 -2.98 6.79
C ASN A 58 -7.77 -1.53 6.27
N ALA A 59 -7.63 -1.35 4.95
CA ALA A 59 -7.59 -0.03 4.34
C ALA A 59 -8.97 0.52 3.98
N THR A 60 -9.91 -0.30 3.46
CA THR A 60 -11.25 0.19 3.12
C THR A 60 -12.00 0.70 4.35
N ARG A 61 -11.72 0.17 5.55
CA ARG A 61 -12.22 0.69 6.83
C ARG A 61 -11.77 2.12 7.07
N ILE A 62 -10.50 2.42 6.80
CA ILE A 62 -9.91 3.76 6.95
C ILE A 62 -10.48 4.71 5.90
N LEU A 63 -10.47 4.31 4.62
CA LEU A 63 -10.93 5.14 3.50
C LEU A 63 -12.40 5.56 3.65
N LYS A 64 -13.26 4.70 4.20
CA LYS A 64 -14.65 5.03 4.51
C LYS A 64 -14.79 6.13 5.54
N GLN A 65 -13.89 6.16 6.53
CA GLN A 65 -13.90 7.19 7.57
C GLN A 65 -13.41 8.55 7.05
N TRP A 66 -12.64 8.56 5.96
CA TRP A 66 -12.17 9.79 5.33
C TRP A 66 -13.19 10.44 4.38
N GLU A 67 -14.37 9.83 4.24
CA GLU A 67 -15.47 10.37 3.42
C GLU A 67 -15.02 10.70 1.99
N LEU A 68 -14.39 9.73 1.33
CA LEU A 68 -13.97 9.86 -0.07
C LEU A 68 -15.18 9.94 -1.00
N PRO A 69 -15.05 10.56 -2.21
CA PRO A 69 -16.16 10.78 -3.12
C PRO A 69 -16.92 9.50 -3.50
N ASP A 70 -18.25 9.57 -3.56
CA ASP A 70 -19.14 8.43 -3.87
C ASP A 70 -18.80 7.74 -5.19
N ARG A 71 -18.27 8.48 -6.17
CA ARG A 71 -17.87 7.91 -7.45
C ARG A 71 -16.76 6.84 -7.31
N LEU A 72 -15.89 6.94 -6.29
CA LEU A 72 -14.87 5.94 -6.03
C LEU A 72 -15.53 4.60 -5.69
N TRP A 73 -16.50 4.62 -4.78
CA TRP A 73 -17.22 3.43 -4.35
C TRP A 73 -18.08 2.85 -5.45
N ALA A 74 -18.71 3.70 -6.28
CA ALA A 74 -19.50 3.29 -7.42
C ALA A 74 -18.66 2.66 -8.56
N SER A 75 -17.38 3.01 -8.66
CA SER A 75 -16.42 2.44 -9.63
C SER A 75 -15.75 1.16 -9.13
N ALA A 76 -15.92 0.79 -7.87
CA ALA A 76 -15.30 -0.40 -7.31
C ALA A 76 -15.95 -1.67 -7.88
N ALA A 77 -15.13 -2.69 -8.13
CA ALA A 77 -15.60 -4.07 -8.28
C ALA A 77 -15.41 -4.79 -6.94
N GLU A 78 -16.41 -5.56 -6.53
CA GLU A 78 -16.33 -6.37 -5.30
C GLU A 78 -16.32 -7.85 -5.70
N PRO A 79 -15.20 -8.58 -5.54
CA PRO A 79 -15.12 -9.95 -6.00
C PRO A 79 -16.04 -10.87 -5.20
N THR A 80 -16.91 -11.58 -5.89
CA THR A 80 -17.84 -12.56 -5.31
C THR A 80 -17.19 -13.89 -5.03
N SER A 81 -16.06 -14.17 -5.67
CA SER A 81 -15.25 -15.38 -5.47
C SER A 81 -13.77 -15.11 -5.59
N VAL A 82 -12.96 -15.95 -4.95
CA VAL A 82 -11.52 -16.06 -5.15
C VAL A 82 -11.20 -17.47 -5.59
N VAL A 83 -10.50 -17.63 -6.72
CA VAL A 83 -10.19 -18.93 -7.30
C VAL A 83 -8.70 -19.05 -7.57
N VAL A 84 -8.09 -20.14 -7.10
CA VAL A 84 -6.71 -20.49 -7.41
C VAL A 84 -6.73 -21.66 -8.40
N HIS A 85 -6.10 -21.44 -9.54
CA HIS A 85 -5.92 -22.43 -10.60
C HIS A 85 -4.48 -22.90 -10.65
N ARG A 86 -4.27 -24.14 -10.99
CA ARG A 86 -3.00 -24.57 -11.58
C ARG A 86 -2.83 -23.84 -12.92
N TYR A 87 -1.60 -23.61 -13.38
CA TYR A 87 -1.35 -22.99 -14.68
C TYR A 87 -2.12 -23.65 -15.85
N SER A 88 -2.39 -24.95 -15.76
CA SER A 88 -3.18 -25.70 -16.74
C SER A 88 -4.70 -25.45 -16.72
N GLY A 89 -5.18 -24.58 -15.82
CA GLY A 89 -6.62 -24.28 -15.66
C GLY A 89 -7.34 -25.12 -14.60
N ARG A 90 -6.72 -26.20 -14.08
CA ARG A 90 -7.36 -27.01 -13.03
C ARG A 90 -7.54 -26.18 -11.76
N VAL A 91 -8.76 -26.10 -11.24
CA VAL A 91 -9.08 -25.41 -9.99
C VAL A 91 -8.43 -26.17 -8.82
N LEU A 92 -7.66 -25.46 -8.01
CA LEU A 92 -7.00 -25.96 -6.80
C LEU A 92 -7.74 -25.54 -5.53
N ALA A 93 -8.22 -24.30 -5.48
CA ALA A 93 -8.98 -23.76 -4.36
C ALA A 93 -10.03 -22.77 -4.85
N ARG A 94 -11.13 -22.66 -4.11
CA ARG A 94 -12.20 -21.71 -4.40
C ARG A 94 -12.88 -21.26 -3.11
N GLU A 95 -13.11 -19.98 -2.97
CA GLU A 95 -13.95 -19.40 -1.93
C GLU A 95 -15.08 -18.62 -2.60
N ASP A 96 -16.29 -19.14 -2.50
CA ASP A 96 -17.52 -18.50 -2.99
C ASP A 96 -18.13 -17.59 -1.93
N ASN A 97 -18.97 -16.63 -2.35
CA ASN A 97 -19.54 -15.60 -1.50
C ASN A 97 -18.45 -14.80 -0.74
N PHE A 98 -17.30 -14.62 -1.36
CA PHE A 98 -16.16 -13.94 -0.77
C PHE A 98 -16.53 -12.53 -0.28
N ASP A 99 -17.26 -11.75 -1.07
CA ASP A 99 -17.81 -10.44 -0.73
C ASP A 99 -18.58 -10.47 0.60
N LYS A 100 -19.54 -11.38 0.72
CA LYS A 100 -20.38 -11.53 1.91
C LYS A 100 -19.59 -12.00 3.12
N ASN A 101 -18.70 -12.99 2.93
CA ASN A 101 -17.86 -13.54 3.98
C ASN A 101 -16.92 -12.48 4.54
N ILE A 102 -16.25 -11.72 3.68
CA ILE A 102 -15.35 -10.63 4.06
C ILE A 102 -16.10 -9.53 4.81
N ARG A 103 -17.22 -9.06 4.27
CA ARG A 103 -18.05 -8.03 4.94
C ARG A 103 -18.56 -8.51 6.30
N LYS A 104 -19.01 -9.76 6.41
CA LYS A 104 -19.46 -10.35 7.68
C LYS A 104 -18.33 -10.43 8.70
N LYS A 105 -17.13 -10.88 8.27
CA LYS A 105 -15.99 -11.13 9.16
C LYS A 105 -15.29 -9.86 9.60
N TYR A 106 -15.11 -8.89 8.69
CA TYR A 106 -14.29 -7.70 8.94
C TYR A 106 -15.07 -6.39 8.99
N GLN A 107 -16.40 -6.41 8.77
CA GLN A 107 -17.28 -5.23 8.72
C GLN A 107 -16.82 -4.17 7.68
N SER A 108 -16.02 -4.59 6.71
CA SER A 108 -15.49 -3.75 5.64
C SER A 108 -15.28 -4.58 4.37
N PRO A 109 -15.48 -4.03 3.15
CA PRO A 109 -15.35 -4.78 1.91
C PRO A 109 -13.89 -4.99 1.52
N PHE A 110 -13.68 -6.00 0.68
CA PHE A 110 -12.53 -6.13 -0.20
C PHE A 110 -12.94 -5.56 -1.57
N LEU A 111 -12.16 -4.64 -2.13
CA LEU A 111 -12.51 -3.94 -3.36
C LEU A 111 -11.37 -4.01 -4.37
N ASP A 112 -11.72 -4.26 -5.62
CA ASP A 112 -10.85 -4.09 -6.78
C ASP A 112 -11.12 -2.71 -7.39
N LEU A 113 -10.12 -1.84 -7.36
CA LEU A 113 -10.19 -0.46 -7.85
C LEU A 113 -9.20 -0.23 -8.99
N HIS A 114 -9.47 0.76 -9.80
CA HIS A 114 -8.44 1.30 -10.68
C HIS A 114 -7.57 2.29 -9.91
N ARG A 115 -6.25 2.14 -9.96
CA ARG A 115 -5.30 2.92 -9.16
C ARG A 115 -5.45 4.44 -9.34
N VAL A 116 -5.70 4.88 -10.57
CA VAL A 116 -5.95 6.30 -10.88
C VAL A 116 -7.17 6.83 -10.14
N ASP A 117 -8.24 6.02 -10.04
CA ASP A 117 -9.49 6.45 -9.42
C ASP A 117 -9.30 6.66 -7.90
N LEU A 118 -8.59 5.75 -7.24
CA LEU A 118 -8.24 5.91 -5.82
C LEU A 118 -7.31 7.10 -5.58
N HIS A 119 -6.26 7.24 -6.41
CA HIS A 119 -5.30 8.34 -6.29
C HIS A 119 -5.99 9.70 -6.47
N SER A 120 -6.85 9.84 -7.49
CA SER A 120 -7.62 11.07 -7.74
C SER A 120 -8.56 11.40 -6.58
N ALA A 121 -9.24 10.39 -6.01
CA ALA A 121 -10.13 10.59 -4.87
C ALA A 121 -9.36 11.06 -3.62
N LEU A 122 -8.20 10.49 -3.35
CA LEU A 122 -7.33 10.93 -2.24
C LEU A 122 -6.80 12.34 -2.48
N TYR A 123 -6.36 12.66 -3.69
CA TYR A 123 -5.88 14.01 -4.03
C TYR A 123 -6.96 15.08 -3.84
N GLU A 124 -8.18 14.81 -4.34
CA GLU A 124 -9.31 15.72 -4.16
C GLU A 124 -9.65 15.91 -2.68
N LYS A 125 -9.67 14.83 -1.90
CA LYS A 125 -9.91 14.93 -0.46
C LYS A 125 -8.83 15.71 0.27
N ALA A 126 -7.56 15.52 -0.07
CA ALA A 126 -6.46 16.30 0.48
C ALA A 126 -6.62 17.80 0.17
N LYS A 127 -7.01 18.15 -1.07
CA LYS A 127 -7.31 19.54 -1.45
C LYS A 127 -8.50 20.12 -0.70
N GLU A 128 -9.59 19.35 -0.54
CA GLU A 128 -10.76 19.76 0.26
C GLU A 128 -10.37 20.11 1.70
N LEU A 129 -9.41 19.37 2.28
CA LEU A 129 -8.88 19.61 3.62
C LEU A 129 -7.88 20.76 3.71
N GLY A 130 -7.57 21.44 2.59
CA GLY A 130 -6.67 22.58 2.57
C GLY A 130 -5.19 22.23 2.49
N VAL A 131 -4.84 21.01 2.05
CA VAL A 131 -3.44 20.62 1.81
C VAL A 131 -2.87 21.44 0.66
N GLU A 132 -1.68 22.01 0.86
CA GLU A 132 -0.94 22.75 -0.16
C GLU A 132 -0.07 21.80 -0.98
N PHE A 133 0.01 22.01 -2.32
CA PHE A 133 0.78 21.17 -3.23
C PHE A 133 1.79 21.99 -4.03
N HIS A 134 3.06 21.60 -3.95
CA HIS A 134 4.14 22.06 -4.81
C HIS A 134 4.48 20.95 -5.81
N LEU A 135 3.85 21.01 -6.99
CA LEU A 135 4.07 20.05 -8.08
C LEU A 135 5.29 20.48 -8.92
N GLY A 136 6.04 19.51 -9.45
CA GLY A 136 7.29 19.72 -10.18
C GLY A 136 8.48 20.00 -9.26
N GLU A 137 8.30 19.87 -7.94
CA GLU A 137 9.30 20.18 -6.93
C GLU A 137 9.89 18.89 -6.33
N SER A 138 11.04 18.51 -6.88
CA SER A 138 11.78 17.32 -6.42
C SER A 138 12.69 17.67 -5.25
N VAL A 139 12.42 17.10 -4.07
CA VAL A 139 13.28 17.26 -2.90
C VAL A 139 14.65 16.61 -3.17
N ASN A 140 15.72 17.37 -2.96
CA ASN A 140 17.09 16.95 -3.20
C ASN A 140 17.88 16.72 -1.92
N THR A 141 17.77 17.60 -0.95
CA THR A 141 18.48 17.53 0.34
C THR A 141 17.58 17.87 1.51
N ILE A 142 17.92 17.35 2.69
CA ILE A 142 17.25 17.63 3.96
C ILE A 142 18.30 18.08 4.97
N ASP A 143 18.08 19.23 5.57
CA ASP A 143 18.83 19.71 6.74
C ASP A 143 18.04 19.33 8.00
N PHE A 144 18.45 18.25 8.65
CA PHE A 144 17.77 17.74 9.86
C PHE A 144 17.94 18.68 11.08
N GLU A 145 18.99 19.51 11.11
CA GLU A 145 19.18 20.47 12.19
C GLU A 145 18.14 21.59 12.14
N LYS A 146 17.81 22.03 10.93
CA LYS A 146 16.84 23.10 10.69
C LYS A 146 15.45 22.62 10.37
N SER A 147 15.25 21.31 10.20
CA SER A 147 14.00 20.74 9.70
C SER A 147 13.58 21.34 8.34
N GLU A 148 14.54 21.47 7.42
CA GLU A 148 14.38 22.14 6.12
C GLU A 148 14.61 21.17 4.97
N VAL A 149 13.70 21.16 4.00
CA VAL A 149 13.90 20.49 2.70
C VAL A 149 14.36 21.51 1.66
N THR A 150 15.22 21.09 0.73
CA THR A 150 15.62 21.89 -0.43
C THR A 150 15.39 21.10 -1.71
N CYS A 151 14.62 21.67 -2.63
CA CYS A 151 14.30 21.07 -3.93
C CYS A 151 15.40 21.33 -4.96
N LEU A 152 15.38 20.59 -6.08
CA LEU A 152 16.29 20.80 -7.22
C LEU A 152 16.12 22.20 -7.85
N SER A 153 14.94 22.80 -7.78
CA SER A 153 14.65 24.17 -8.22
C SER A 153 15.31 25.25 -7.36
N GLY A 154 15.76 24.89 -6.15
CA GLY A 154 16.21 25.80 -5.12
C GLY A 154 15.09 26.23 -4.15
N LEU A 155 13.84 25.81 -4.37
CA LEU A 155 12.74 26.05 -3.42
C LEU A 155 13.07 25.36 -2.10
N LYS A 156 12.80 26.05 -1.00
CA LYS A 156 13.01 25.55 0.36
C LYS A 156 11.68 25.48 1.11
N GLY A 157 11.54 24.48 1.95
CA GLY A 157 10.44 24.34 2.89
C GLY A 157 10.94 24.02 4.29
N HIS A 158 10.33 24.63 5.30
CA HIS A 158 10.63 24.38 6.71
C HIS A 158 9.38 23.86 7.40
N ALA A 159 9.52 22.89 8.29
CA ALA A 159 8.40 22.27 9.00
C ALA A 159 8.80 21.77 10.39
N ASP A 160 7.81 21.51 11.26
CA ASP A 160 8.02 20.79 12.52
C ASP A 160 8.33 19.30 12.27
N LEU A 161 7.73 18.74 11.21
CA LEU A 161 7.86 17.32 10.82
C LEU A 161 7.98 17.18 9.30
N ILE A 162 8.95 16.41 8.86
CA ILE A 162 9.10 15.95 7.47
C ILE A 162 8.66 14.50 7.39
N VAL A 163 7.73 14.18 6.48
CA VAL A 163 7.27 12.82 6.21
C VAL A 163 7.86 12.37 4.87
N ALA A 164 8.69 11.34 4.90
CA ALA A 164 9.27 10.71 3.73
C ALA A 164 8.26 9.70 3.14
N ALA A 165 7.56 10.11 2.08
CA ALA A 165 6.57 9.33 1.34
C ALA A 165 6.95 9.21 -0.15
N ASP A 166 8.24 9.32 -0.46
CA ASP A 166 8.82 9.39 -1.80
C ASP A 166 9.13 8.01 -2.43
N GLY A 167 8.53 6.97 -1.87
CA GLY A 167 8.39 5.65 -2.45
C GLY A 167 9.70 4.85 -2.53
N LEU A 168 9.70 3.84 -3.40
CA LEU A 168 10.81 2.89 -3.55
C LEU A 168 12.16 3.58 -3.87
N TRP A 169 12.16 4.65 -4.63
CA TRP A 169 13.36 5.40 -5.03
C TRP A 169 13.65 6.58 -4.09
N SER A 170 13.28 6.46 -2.83
CA SER A 170 13.32 7.51 -1.83
C SER A 170 14.65 8.25 -1.77
N ARG A 171 14.58 9.56 -2.03
CA ARG A 171 15.69 10.49 -1.82
C ARG A 171 15.85 10.83 -0.34
N CYS A 172 14.72 10.92 0.39
CA CYS A 172 14.72 11.15 1.83
C CYS A 172 15.50 10.05 2.56
N ARG A 173 15.33 8.80 2.14
CA ARG A 173 16.08 7.65 2.69
C ARG A 173 17.58 7.78 2.44
N ALA A 174 17.99 8.18 1.23
CA ALA A 174 19.41 8.40 0.93
C ALA A 174 20.00 9.56 1.75
N CYS A 175 19.24 10.64 1.99
CA CYS A 175 19.65 11.74 2.88
C CYS A 175 19.78 11.26 4.33
N TYR A 176 18.83 10.47 4.83
CA TYR A 176 18.85 9.93 6.20
C TYR A 176 20.03 8.99 6.43
N LEU A 177 20.27 8.06 5.50
CA LEU A 177 21.37 7.11 5.59
C LEU A 177 22.74 7.74 5.27
N ASN A 178 22.75 8.97 4.73
CA ASN A 178 23.95 9.65 4.23
C ASN A 178 24.80 8.77 3.30
N ARG A 179 24.12 8.00 2.42
CA ARG A 179 24.75 7.12 1.44
C ARG A 179 23.83 6.88 0.25
N ILE A 180 24.41 6.39 -0.84
CA ILE A 180 23.64 5.83 -1.96
C ILE A 180 23.00 4.52 -1.47
N ASP A 181 21.68 4.41 -1.65
CA ASP A 181 20.89 3.25 -1.20
C ASP A 181 19.90 2.88 -2.32
N PRO A 182 20.34 2.17 -3.38
CA PRO A 182 19.48 1.80 -4.49
C PRO A 182 18.55 0.64 -4.10
N PRO A 183 17.36 0.54 -4.72
CA PRO A 183 16.53 -0.66 -4.59
C PRO A 183 17.24 -1.90 -5.12
N LEU A 184 16.93 -3.04 -4.51
CA LEU A 184 17.48 -4.35 -4.84
C LEU A 184 16.48 -5.14 -5.71
N PRO A 185 16.92 -5.82 -6.79
CA PRO A 185 16.05 -6.66 -7.59
C PRO A 185 15.61 -7.90 -6.80
N THR A 186 14.37 -8.33 -7.00
CA THR A 186 13.81 -9.54 -6.34
C THR A 186 14.01 -10.80 -7.17
N GLY A 187 14.46 -10.67 -8.42
CA GLY A 187 14.53 -11.75 -9.39
C GLY A 187 13.25 -11.97 -10.19
N ASP A 188 12.22 -11.15 -9.97
CA ASP A 188 10.96 -11.18 -10.72
C ASP A 188 10.69 -9.85 -11.42
N LEU A 189 9.91 -9.92 -12.49
CA LEU A 189 9.28 -8.78 -13.12
C LEU A 189 7.78 -9.00 -13.30
N ALA A 190 7.06 -7.90 -13.52
CA ALA A 190 5.64 -7.93 -13.79
C ALA A 190 5.35 -7.38 -15.20
N TYR A 191 4.55 -8.10 -15.98
CA TYR A 191 3.78 -7.52 -17.08
C TYR A 191 2.43 -7.07 -16.53
N ARG A 192 2.02 -5.87 -16.89
CA ARG A 192 0.70 -5.33 -16.52
C ARG A 192 -0.15 -5.15 -17.76
N VAL A 193 -1.29 -5.79 -17.76
CA VAL A 193 -2.27 -5.77 -18.84
C VAL A 193 -3.58 -5.23 -18.28
N VAL A 194 -4.19 -4.31 -18.99
CA VAL A 194 -5.56 -3.83 -18.73
C VAL A 194 -6.33 -3.90 -20.03
N LEU A 195 -7.47 -4.55 -20.01
CA LEU A 195 -8.35 -4.73 -21.16
C LEU A 195 -9.68 -4.03 -20.89
N GLU A 196 -10.16 -3.26 -21.86
CA GLU A 196 -11.49 -2.66 -21.81
C GLU A 196 -12.53 -3.71 -22.21
N LEU A 197 -13.66 -3.76 -21.49
CA LEU A 197 -14.75 -4.70 -21.81
C LEU A 197 -15.27 -4.51 -23.24
N ASP A 198 -15.31 -3.26 -23.72
CA ASP A 198 -15.81 -2.93 -25.05
C ASP A 198 -14.96 -3.52 -26.18
N ASP A 199 -13.68 -3.78 -25.94
CA ASP A 199 -12.75 -4.40 -26.88
C ASP A 199 -12.84 -5.94 -26.87
N ILE A 200 -13.56 -6.53 -25.93
CA ILE A 200 -13.71 -7.98 -25.77
C ILE A 200 -14.96 -8.44 -26.50
N THR A 201 -14.79 -9.12 -27.61
CA THR A 201 -15.92 -9.65 -28.42
C THR A 201 -16.32 -11.08 -28.04
N ASP A 202 -15.45 -11.83 -27.39
CA ASP A 202 -15.69 -13.19 -26.93
C ASP A 202 -16.69 -13.21 -25.77
N PRO A 203 -17.86 -13.87 -25.92
CA PRO A 203 -18.91 -13.84 -24.90
C PRO A 203 -18.49 -14.46 -23.53
N GLU A 204 -17.63 -15.47 -23.54
CA GLU A 204 -17.16 -16.12 -22.32
C GLU A 204 -16.19 -15.19 -21.57
N LEU A 205 -15.24 -14.54 -22.27
CA LEU A 205 -14.34 -13.57 -21.66
C LEU A 205 -15.10 -12.34 -21.16
N ARG A 206 -16.11 -11.86 -21.88
CA ARG A 206 -17.00 -10.79 -21.38
C ARG A 206 -17.66 -11.19 -20.07
N HIS A 207 -18.21 -12.40 -20.00
CA HIS A 207 -18.84 -12.92 -18.79
C HIS A 207 -17.86 -12.94 -17.60
N TRP A 208 -16.59 -13.28 -17.83
CA TRP A 208 -15.55 -13.24 -16.80
C TRP A 208 -15.31 -11.83 -16.26
N VAL A 209 -15.30 -10.82 -17.14
CA VAL A 209 -15.09 -9.42 -16.75
C VAL A 209 -16.31 -8.85 -16.02
N GLU A 210 -17.50 -9.16 -16.48
CA GLU A 210 -18.77 -8.66 -15.92
C GLU A 210 -19.12 -9.28 -14.56
N ASN A 211 -18.56 -10.46 -14.26
CA ASN A 211 -18.76 -11.17 -12.98
C ASN A 211 -17.49 -11.15 -12.13
N PRO A 212 -17.34 -10.17 -11.25
CA PRO A 212 -16.10 -9.97 -10.49
C PRO A 212 -15.68 -11.21 -9.71
N THR A 213 -14.54 -11.75 -10.06
CA THR A 213 -13.85 -12.86 -9.38
C THR A 213 -12.36 -12.58 -9.41
N CYS A 214 -11.66 -12.82 -8.32
CA CYS A 214 -10.20 -12.82 -8.32
C CYS A 214 -9.70 -14.20 -8.73
N HIS A 215 -8.98 -14.27 -9.83
CA HIS A 215 -8.37 -15.47 -10.36
C HIS A 215 -6.85 -15.44 -10.18
N PHE A 216 -6.28 -16.51 -9.67
CA PHE A 216 -4.85 -16.73 -9.61
C PHE A 216 -4.50 -18.01 -10.37
N TRP A 217 -3.61 -17.94 -11.37
CA TRP A 217 -3.05 -19.09 -12.07
C TRP A 217 -1.62 -19.27 -11.60
N ILE A 218 -1.33 -20.37 -10.90
CA ILE A 218 -0.02 -20.63 -10.32
C ILE A 218 0.71 -21.74 -11.06
N GLY A 219 2.00 -21.55 -11.31
CA GLY A 219 2.81 -22.45 -12.12
C GLY A 219 4.29 -22.42 -11.77
N PRO A 220 5.11 -23.20 -12.46
CA PRO A 220 6.54 -23.21 -12.22
C PRO A 220 7.14 -21.81 -12.54
N TYR A 221 7.78 -21.21 -11.54
CA TYR A 221 8.49 -19.93 -11.61
C TYR A 221 7.63 -18.72 -11.96
N ALA A 222 6.32 -18.86 -12.16
CA ALA A 222 5.44 -17.79 -12.60
C ALA A 222 4.03 -17.92 -12.03
N HIS A 223 3.31 -16.80 -11.97
CA HIS A 223 1.86 -16.81 -11.77
C HIS A 223 1.21 -15.61 -12.48
N ALA A 224 -0.09 -15.73 -12.70
CA ALA A 224 -0.94 -14.66 -13.18
C ALA A 224 -2.02 -14.36 -12.16
N ALA A 225 -2.37 -13.09 -12.00
CA ALA A 225 -3.54 -12.64 -11.24
C ALA A 225 -4.45 -11.83 -12.15
N GLY A 226 -5.74 -12.18 -12.21
CA GLY A 226 -6.73 -11.51 -13.02
C GLY A 226 -7.96 -11.13 -12.20
N TYR A 227 -8.44 -9.89 -12.34
CA TYR A 227 -9.62 -9.39 -11.66
C TYR A 227 -10.24 -8.19 -12.37
N SER A 228 -11.54 -8.02 -12.19
CA SER A 228 -12.30 -6.92 -12.78
C SER A 228 -12.07 -5.63 -12.00
N VAL A 229 -12.02 -4.51 -12.72
CA VAL A 229 -11.98 -3.16 -12.14
C VAL A 229 -13.03 -2.28 -12.82
N ARG A 230 -13.25 -1.07 -12.30
CA ARG A 230 -14.24 -0.13 -12.78
C ARG A 230 -15.64 -0.76 -12.96
N ALA A 231 -16.09 -1.42 -11.88
CA ALA A 231 -17.40 -2.10 -11.84
C ALA A 231 -17.60 -3.09 -13.00
N GLY A 232 -16.57 -3.86 -13.35
CA GLY A 232 -16.63 -4.86 -14.42
C GLY A 232 -16.49 -4.31 -15.83
N LYS A 233 -16.10 -3.05 -16.02
CA LYS A 233 -15.85 -2.45 -17.34
C LYS A 233 -14.45 -2.67 -17.87
N MET A 234 -13.53 -3.09 -17.02
CA MET A 234 -12.13 -3.38 -17.37
C MET A 234 -11.68 -4.65 -16.68
N TYR A 235 -10.74 -5.35 -17.29
CA TYR A 235 -10.08 -6.51 -16.71
C TYR A 235 -8.59 -6.25 -16.56
N ASN A 236 -8.10 -6.35 -15.33
CA ASN A 236 -6.69 -6.20 -15.00
C ASN A 236 -6.04 -7.57 -14.88
N ILE A 237 -4.92 -7.77 -15.57
CA ILE A 237 -4.10 -8.98 -15.46
C ILE A 237 -2.66 -8.56 -15.12
N VAL A 238 -2.12 -9.17 -14.09
CA VAL A 238 -0.70 -9.04 -13.72
C VAL A 238 -0.04 -10.39 -13.93
N LEU A 239 0.99 -10.42 -14.78
CA LEU A 239 1.79 -11.62 -15.04
C LEU A 239 3.13 -11.45 -14.33
N LEU A 240 3.45 -12.37 -13.45
CA LEU A 240 4.65 -12.34 -12.62
C LEU A 240 5.57 -13.47 -13.05
N VAL A 241 6.75 -13.12 -13.55
CA VAL A 241 7.69 -14.04 -14.20
C VAL A 241 9.12 -13.72 -13.76
N PRO A 242 10.10 -14.62 -13.98
CA PRO A 242 11.50 -14.33 -13.74
C PRO A 242 11.97 -13.05 -14.47
N ASP A 243 12.82 -12.26 -13.78
CA ASP A 243 13.37 -11.01 -14.33
C ASP A 243 14.42 -11.29 -15.40
N ASP A 244 14.22 -10.70 -16.57
CA ASP A 244 15.12 -10.73 -17.74
C ASP A 244 15.60 -9.35 -18.16
N LEU A 245 15.27 -8.30 -17.37
CA LEU A 245 15.68 -6.94 -17.68
C LEU A 245 17.17 -6.74 -17.35
N PRO A 246 17.89 -6.00 -18.21
CA PRO A 246 19.29 -5.66 -17.93
C PRO A 246 19.48 -4.94 -16.59
N ASP A 247 20.72 -4.99 -16.08
CA ASP A 247 21.09 -4.23 -14.89
C ASP A 247 20.84 -2.73 -15.08
N GLY A 248 20.30 -2.10 -14.04
CA GLY A 248 19.95 -0.67 -14.07
C GLY A 248 18.65 -0.34 -14.81
N VAL A 249 18.00 -1.29 -15.48
CA VAL A 249 16.71 -1.10 -16.14
C VAL A 249 15.59 -1.60 -15.23
N SER A 250 14.74 -0.69 -14.77
CA SER A 250 13.57 -1.04 -13.93
C SER A 250 12.25 -1.08 -14.70
N LYS A 251 12.18 -0.47 -15.88
CA LYS A 251 10.98 -0.42 -16.74
C LYS A 251 11.38 -0.45 -18.20
N GLN A 252 10.63 -1.21 -19.00
CA GLN A 252 10.84 -1.29 -20.44
C GLN A 252 9.53 -1.63 -21.16
N SER A 253 9.39 -1.25 -22.43
CA SER A 253 8.35 -1.80 -23.31
C SER A 253 8.61 -3.29 -23.53
N GLY A 254 7.59 -4.12 -23.26
CA GLY A 254 7.68 -5.56 -23.45
C GLY A 254 7.29 -5.99 -24.87
N SER A 255 7.78 -7.17 -25.28
CA SER A 255 7.32 -7.85 -26.49
C SER A 255 6.05 -8.66 -26.19
N ILE A 256 4.99 -8.44 -26.96
CA ILE A 256 3.77 -9.23 -26.86
C ILE A 256 4.03 -10.69 -27.21
N MET A 257 4.87 -10.95 -28.20
CA MET A 257 5.25 -12.33 -28.61
C MET A 257 5.97 -13.05 -27.46
N GLU A 258 6.94 -12.39 -26.84
CA GLU A 258 7.68 -12.93 -25.70
C GLU A 258 6.74 -13.20 -24.51
N MET A 259 5.88 -12.23 -24.15
CA MET A 259 4.88 -12.40 -23.11
C MET A 259 3.97 -13.62 -23.37
N LYS A 260 3.45 -13.77 -24.59
CA LYS A 260 2.61 -14.92 -24.96
C LYS A 260 3.36 -16.24 -24.87
N ALA A 261 4.62 -16.28 -25.31
CA ALA A 261 5.45 -17.49 -25.26
C ALA A 261 5.70 -17.98 -23.82
N LEU A 262 5.83 -17.06 -22.85
CA LEU A 262 5.97 -17.41 -21.43
C LEU A 262 4.74 -18.12 -20.85
N PHE A 263 3.57 -17.92 -21.46
CA PHE A 263 2.28 -18.49 -21.03
C PHE A 263 1.71 -19.52 -22.03
N GLU A 264 2.55 -20.02 -22.93
CA GLU A 264 2.16 -21.10 -23.84
C GLU A 264 1.82 -22.39 -23.05
N GLY A 265 0.70 -23.01 -23.36
CA GLY A 265 0.20 -24.20 -22.64
C GLY A 265 -0.45 -23.90 -21.28
N TRP A 266 -0.59 -22.63 -20.92
CA TRP A 266 -1.38 -22.24 -19.75
C TRP A 266 -2.89 -22.30 -20.06
N ASP A 267 -3.73 -22.06 -19.04
CA ASP A 267 -5.18 -22.06 -19.12
C ASP A 267 -5.68 -21.33 -20.38
N PRO A 268 -6.53 -21.99 -21.19
CA PRO A 268 -7.11 -21.37 -22.39
C PRO A 268 -7.83 -20.04 -22.15
N ILE A 269 -8.44 -19.84 -20.99
CA ILE A 269 -9.07 -18.57 -20.62
C ILE A 269 -8.00 -17.47 -20.52
N LEU A 270 -6.93 -17.73 -19.78
CA LEU A 270 -5.84 -16.78 -19.63
C LEU A 270 -5.19 -16.45 -20.98
N THR A 271 -4.86 -17.46 -21.77
CA THR A 271 -4.20 -17.26 -23.07
C THR A 271 -5.08 -16.53 -24.09
N ARG A 272 -6.42 -16.73 -24.06
CA ARG A 272 -7.37 -15.96 -24.86
C ARG A 272 -7.37 -14.48 -24.46
N PHE A 273 -7.36 -14.13 -23.17
CA PHE A 273 -7.19 -12.75 -22.72
C PHE A 273 -5.85 -12.16 -23.21
N LEU A 274 -4.75 -12.91 -23.09
CA LEU A 274 -3.44 -12.44 -23.56
C LEU A 274 -3.40 -12.22 -25.09
N ASN A 275 -4.26 -12.88 -25.84
CA ASN A 275 -4.37 -12.65 -27.29
C ASN A 275 -4.99 -11.30 -27.65
N LEU A 276 -5.72 -10.67 -26.76
CA LEU A 276 -6.29 -9.34 -26.94
C LEU A 276 -5.31 -8.20 -26.66
N VAL A 277 -4.15 -8.51 -26.09
CA VAL A 277 -3.17 -7.50 -25.70
C VAL A 277 -2.52 -6.87 -26.94
N SER A 278 -2.58 -5.55 -27.04
CA SER A 278 -2.00 -4.75 -28.14
C SER A 278 -0.70 -4.05 -27.76
N GLY A 279 -0.35 -3.97 -26.46
CA GLY A 279 0.88 -3.38 -25.95
C GLY A 279 1.09 -3.76 -24.49
N VAL A 280 2.36 -3.91 -24.06
CA VAL A 280 2.67 -4.30 -22.71
C VAL A 280 3.97 -3.65 -22.23
N LYS A 281 4.08 -3.44 -20.93
CA LYS A 281 5.29 -2.95 -20.27
C LYS A 281 5.79 -3.95 -19.26
N LYS A 282 7.11 -4.10 -19.18
CA LYS A 282 7.82 -4.85 -18.15
C LYS A 282 8.20 -3.92 -16.99
N TRP A 283 8.06 -4.39 -15.78
CA TRP A 283 8.40 -3.69 -14.55
C TRP A 283 9.18 -4.62 -13.65
N LYS A 284 10.45 -4.31 -13.43
CA LYS A 284 11.28 -5.07 -12.48
C LYS A 284 10.71 -4.91 -11.08
N LEU A 285 10.47 -6.02 -10.39
CA LEU A 285 10.07 -5.99 -8.99
C LEU A 285 11.31 -5.82 -8.13
N MET A 286 11.24 -4.85 -7.25
CA MET A 286 12.37 -4.45 -6.42
C MET A 286 11.92 -4.29 -4.97
N HIS A 287 12.86 -4.46 -4.06
CA HIS A 287 12.67 -4.24 -2.63
C HIS A 287 13.83 -3.40 -2.04
N ARG A 288 13.82 -3.20 -0.76
CA ARG A 288 14.92 -2.56 -0.01
C ARG A 288 15.18 -3.33 1.28
N ASP A 289 16.40 -3.22 1.76
CA ASP A 289 16.74 -3.67 3.11
C ASP A 289 15.94 -2.87 4.16
N GLU A 290 15.67 -3.50 5.27
CA GLU A 290 14.98 -2.88 6.40
C GLU A 290 15.79 -1.69 6.93
N LEU A 291 15.11 -0.61 7.32
CA LEU A 291 15.73 0.49 8.05
C LEU A 291 15.82 0.12 9.54
N ASP A 292 16.93 0.46 10.18
CA ASP A 292 17.06 0.26 11.64
C ASP A 292 16.00 1.06 12.40
N SER A 293 15.72 2.27 11.98
CA SER A 293 14.65 3.13 12.52
C SER A 293 13.90 3.85 11.39
N TRP A 294 12.58 4.01 11.56
CA TRP A 294 11.74 4.80 10.67
C TRP A 294 11.63 6.27 11.10
N VAL A 295 12.27 6.63 12.21
CA VAL A 295 12.29 7.99 12.76
C VAL A 295 13.73 8.37 13.05
N ASN A 296 14.16 9.55 12.61
CA ASN A 296 15.50 10.04 12.90
C ASN A 296 15.69 10.40 14.39
N ASP A 297 16.94 10.58 14.82
CA ASP A 297 17.26 10.86 16.23
C ASP A 297 16.63 12.16 16.76
N LYS A 298 16.47 13.16 15.89
CA LYS A 298 15.83 14.44 16.24
C LYS A 298 14.30 14.37 16.29
N ALA A 299 13.72 13.25 15.85
CA ALA A 299 12.28 13.05 15.75
C ALA A 299 11.56 14.17 14.96
N ASN A 300 12.18 14.59 13.84
CA ASN A 300 11.61 15.54 12.88
C ASN A 300 11.55 14.99 11.44
N LEU A 301 11.92 13.71 11.26
CA LEU A 301 11.73 12.92 10.04
C LEU A 301 11.07 11.60 10.39
N VAL A 302 10.07 11.19 9.61
CA VAL A 302 9.42 9.87 9.70
C VAL A 302 9.20 9.30 8.30
N PHE A 303 9.35 7.98 8.16
CA PHE A 303 9.13 7.24 6.91
C PHE A 303 7.76 6.58 6.88
N VAL A 304 7.13 6.56 5.69
CA VAL A 304 5.83 5.91 5.42
C VAL A 304 5.82 5.20 4.06
N GLY A 305 5.09 4.11 3.94
CA GLY A 305 4.90 3.37 2.69
C GLY A 305 6.21 2.80 2.11
N ASP A 306 6.32 2.78 0.78
CA ASP A 306 7.45 2.16 0.07
C ASP A 306 8.81 2.83 0.34
N SER A 307 8.86 3.97 1.03
CA SER A 307 10.12 4.58 1.45
C SER A 307 10.82 3.78 2.56
N CYS A 308 10.07 3.01 3.34
CA CYS A 308 10.59 2.17 4.44
C CYS A 308 10.24 0.68 4.33
N HIS A 309 9.09 0.30 3.74
CA HIS A 309 8.68 -1.10 3.61
C HIS A 309 8.15 -1.45 2.21
N PRO A 310 8.94 -1.22 1.13
CA PRO A 310 8.52 -1.63 -0.19
C PRO A 310 8.34 -3.15 -0.22
N MET A 311 7.23 -3.61 -0.78
CA MET A 311 6.86 -5.02 -0.75
C MET A 311 6.45 -5.54 -2.11
N LEU A 312 6.55 -6.85 -2.28
CA LEU A 312 6.10 -7.53 -3.48
C LEU A 312 4.56 -7.48 -3.59
N PRO A 313 4.00 -7.44 -4.80
CA PRO A 313 2.56 -7.27 -5.01
C PRO A 313 1.72 -8.50 -4.63
N TYR A 314 2.33 -9.57 -4.18
CA TYR A 314 1.73 -10.90 -3.99
C TYR A 314 0.62 -10.98 -2.94
N LEU A 315 0.51 -10.00 -2.04
CA LEU A 315 -0.55 -9.91 -1.02
C LEU A 315 -1.42 -8.66 -1.16
N ALA A 316 -1.20 -7.87 -2.21
CA ALA A 316 -1.86 -6.58 -2.42
C ALA A 316 -1.79 -5.64 -1.18
N GLN A 317 -0.72 -5.72 -0.38
CA GLN A 317 -0.64 -4.95 0.87
C GLN A 317 0.14 -3.64 0.78
N GLY A 318 0.86 -3.35 -0.31
CA GLY A 318 1.67 -2.12 -0.41
C GLY A 318 0.86 -0.84 -0.19
N ALA A 319 -0.18 -0.63 -0.99
CA ALA A 319 -1.08 0.52 -0.82
C ALA A 319 -1.88 0.47 0.49
N ASN A 320 -2.31 -0.72 0.90
CA ASN A 320 -3.08 -0.92 2.13
C ASN A 320 -2.26 -0.57 3.37
N SER A 321 -1.00 -1.03 3.45
CA SER A 321 -0.07 -0.67 4.52
C SER A 321 0.27 0.81 4.53
N ALA A 322 0.44 1.43 3.35
CA ALA A 322 0.69 2.86 3.25
C ALA A 322 -0.49 3.71 3.76
N ILE A 323 -1.73 3.26 3.54
CA ILE A 323 -2.94 3.89 4.09
C ILE A 323 -3.00 3.71 5.62
N GLU A 324 -2.65 2.52 6.12
CA GLU A 324 -2.53 2.28 7.56
C GLU A 324 -1.48 3.21 8.20
N ASP A 325 -0.31 3.39 7.56
CA ASP A 325 0.75 4.27 8.06
C ASP A 325 0.24 5.70 8.24
N GLY A 326 -0.40 6.24 7.19
CA GLY A 326 -1.00 7.57 7.25
C GLY A 326 -2.02 7.71 8.37
N ALA A 327 -2.93 6.73 8.51
CA ALA A 327 -3.97 6.73 9.53
C ALA A 327 -3.38 6.68 10.96
N VAL A 328 -2.42 5.77 11.21
CA VAL A 328 -1.76 5.64 12.52
C VAL A 328 -1.00 6.91 12.86
N LEU A 329 -0.19 7.45 11.93
CA LEU A 329 0.56 8.67 12.17
C LEU A 329 -0.37 9.85 12.47
N GLY A 330 -1.37 10.09 11.60
CA GLY A 330 -2.29 11.21 11.78
C GLY A 330 -3.06 11.10 13.11
N HIS A 331 -3.56 9.91 13.46
CA HIS A 331 -4.32 9.72 14.69
C HIS A 331 -3.46 9.91 15.94
N LEU A 332 -2.21 9.44 15.95
CA LEU A 332 -1.25 9.70 17.03
C LEU A 332 -0.99 11.20 17.21
N LEU A 333 -0.76 11.92 16.11
CA LEU A 333 -0.54 13.37 16.15
C LEU A 333 -1.79 14.11 16.66
N GLY A 334 -2.99 13.59 16.43
CA GLY A 334 -4.25 14.10 16.98
C GLY A 334 -4.36 14.03 18.50
N HIS A 335 -3.61 13.14 19.15
CA HIS A 335 -3.54 13.03 20.61
C HIS A 335 -2.61 14.02 21.28
N MET A 336 -1.72 14.68 20.54
CA MET A 336 -0.76 15.63 21.09
C MET A 336 -1.44 16.87 21.67
N LYS A 337 -0.88 17.40 22.74
CA LYS A 337 -1.31 18.61 23.42
C LYS A 337 -0.28 19.74 23.37
N SER A 338 0.95 19.40 22.96
CA SER A 338 2.07 20.34 22.81
C SER A 338 3.10 19.76 21.83
N LYS A 339 3.94 20.62 21.20
CA LYS A 339 4.93 20.20 20.20
C LYS A 339 6.04 19.32 20.77
N ASP A 340 6.37 19.46 22.06
CA ASP A 340 7.35 18.66 22.79
C ASP A 340 6.97 17.17 22.88
N GLN A 341 5.71 16.83 22.61
CA GLN A 341 5.22 15.46 22.55
C GLN A 341 5.50 14.76 21.21
N LEU A 342 5.93 15.47 20.18
CA LEU A 342 6.18 14.93 18.84
C LEU A 342 7.15 13.74 18.86
N PRO A 343 8.30 13.76 19.57
CA PRO A 343 9.21 12.62 19.62
C PRO A 343 8.53 11.35 20.14
N LYS A 344 7.67 11.46 21.15
CA LYS A 344 6.91 10.32 21.67
C LYS A 344 5.90 9.80 20.66
N ALA A 345 5.15 10.68 19.99
CA ALA A 345 4.20 10.29 18.96
C ALA A 345 4.86 9.50 17.82
N LEU A 346 6.02 9.97 17.34
CA LEU A 346 6.76 9.31 16.28
C LEU A 346 7.34 7.95 16.70
N ARG A 347 7.84 7.82 17.94
CA ARG A 347 8.30 6.51 18.44
C ARG A 347 7.17 5.52 18.65
N MET A 348 5.99 5.98 19.05
CA MET A 348 4.77 5.12 19.10
C MET A 348 4.36 4.69 17.70
N TYR A 349 4.39 5.59 16.71
CA TYR A 349 4.15 5.25 15.30
C TYR A 349 5.11 4.15 14.84
N GLU A 350 6.39 4.31 15.04
CA GLU A 350 7.41 3.31 14.69
C GLU A 350 7.13 1.96 15.35
N THR A 351 6.81 1.96 16.65
CA THR A 351 6.48 0.73 17.40
C THR A 351 5.27 0.01 16.80
N LEU A 352 4.22 0.73 16.44
CA LEU A 352 2.99 0.14 15.91
C LEU A 352 3.16 -0.34 14.46
N ARG A 353 4.01 0.33 13.66
CA ARG A 353 4.03 0.11 12.21
C ARG A 353 5.23 -0.70 11.71
N LYS A 354 6.43 -0.48 12.26
CA LYS A 354 7.66 -1.08 11.72
C LYS A 354 7.61 -2.60 11.73
N ALA A 355 7.37 -3.21 12.87
CA ALA A 355 7.30 -4.67 12.98
C ALA A 355 6.21 -5.29 12.10
N ARG A 356 5.03 -4.61 11.99
CA ARG A 356 3.94 -5.06 11.11
C ARG A 356 4.33 -4.94 9.63
N GLY A 357 4.88 -3.82 9.18
CA GLY A 357 5.31 -3.60 7.81
C GLY A 357 6.35 -4.64 7.36
N GLU A 358 7.38 -4.86 8.18
CA GLU A 358 8.43 -5.86 7.93
C GLU A 358 7.87 -7.29 7.89
N ALA A 359 6.92 -7.63 8.77
CA ALA A 359 6.27 -8.94 8.76
C ALA A 359 5.44 -9.14 7.48
N ILE A 360 4.72 -8.11 7.01
CA ILE A 360 3.97 -8.17 5.74
C ILE A 360 4.94 -8.37 4.57
N VAL A 361 6.05 -7.63 4.52
CA VAL A 361 7.10 -7.84 3.49
C VAL A 361 7.53 -9.30 3.45
N LYS A 362 7.87 -9.90 4.60
CA LYS A 362 8.27 -11.32 4.69
C LYS A 362 7.19 -12.28 4.21
N GLU A 363 5.92 -12.00 4.52
CA GLU A 363 4.80 -12.83 4.05
C GLU A 363 4.61 -12.73 2.52
N THR A 364 4.94 -11.58 1.87
CA THR A 364 4.89 -11.49 0.40
C THR A 364 5.91 -12.42 -0.27
N PHE A 365 7.12 -12.56 0.29
CA PHE A 365 8.12 -13.51 -0.22
C PHE A 365 7.68 -14.96 -0.05
N LYS A 366 7.10 -15.33 1.09
CA LYS A 366 6.53 -16.69 1.29
C LYS A 366 5.39 -16.99 0.31
N GLN A 367 4.56 -15.99 0.00
CA GLN A 367 3.50 -16.13 -1.01
C GLN A 367 4.10 -16.37 -2.40
N ARG A 368 5.17 -15.63 -2.76
CA ARG A 368 5.94 -15.84 -3.98
C ARG A 368 6.44 -17.28 -4.09
N GLU A 369 7.14 -17.78 -3.08
CA GLU A 369 7.68 -19.13 -3.04
C GLU A 369 6.58 -20.19 -3.25
N SER A 370 5.44 -20.03 -2.58
CA SER A 370 4.30 -20.92 -2.73
C SER A 370 3.72 -20.91 -4.16
N PHE A 371 3.59 -19.72 -4.77
CA PHE A 371 2.93 -19.58 -6.07
C PHE A 371 3.85 -19.91 -7.24
N HIS A 372 5.16 -19.71 -7.10
CA HIS A 372 6.18 -19.96 -8.14
C HIS A 372 6.87 -21.33 -8.00
N MET A 373 6.35 -22.21 -7.14
CA MET A 373 6.94 -23.51 -6.87
C MET A 373 7.06 -24.34 -8.15
N PRO A 374 8.28 -24.85 -8.48
CA PRO A 374 8.47 -25.72 -9.64
C PRO A 374 7.68 -27.02 -9.50
N ASP A 375 7.41 -27.67 -10.63
CA ASP A 375 6.74 -28.97 -10.65
C ASP A 375 7.56 -30.01 -9.91
N GLY A 376 6.89 -30.83 -9.10
CA GLY A 376 7.52 -31.90 -8.32
C GLY A 376 6.78 -32.21 -7.02
N PRO A 377 7.38 -33.08 -6.16
CA PRO A 377 6.71 -33.57 -4.96
C PRO A 377 6.25 -32.47 -3.98
N GLU A 378 6.99 -31.38 -3.84
CA GLU A 378 6.63 -30.26 -2.96
C GLU A 378 5.41 -29.53 -3.48
N GLN A 379 5.36 -29.27 -4.81
CA GLN A 379 4.22 -28.68 -5.46
C GLN A 379 2.97 -29.58 -5.36
N GLU A 380 3.14 -30.90 -5.54
CA GLU A 380 2.04 -31.86 -5.40
C GLU A 380 1.49 -31.87 -3.96
N ALA A 381 2.38 -31.79 -2.96
CA ALA A 381 1.99 -31.69 -1.56
C ALA A 381 1.22 -30.40 -1.28
N ARG A 382 1.68 -29.25 -1.81
CA ARG A 382 0.97 -27.98 -1.74
C ARG A 382 -0.41 -28.05 -2.40
N ASP A 383 -0.52 -28.62 -3.59
CA ASP A 383 -1.77 -28.73 -4.33
C ASP A 383 -2.78 -29.63 -3.59
N LYS A 384 -2.34 -30.68 -2.90
CA LYS A 384 -3.20 -31.50 -2.04
C LYS A 384 -3.81 -30.72 -0.89
N ILE A 385 -3.07 -29.78 -0.29
CA ILE A 385 -3.60 -28.90 0.76
C ILE A 385 -4.70 -27.99 0.19
N PHE A 386 -4.49 -27.41 -0.99
CA PHE A 386 -5.54 -26.64 -1.66
C PHE A 386 -6.79 -27.47 -1.94
N GLN A 387 -6.63 -28.69 -2.49
CA GLN A 387 -7.73 -29.58 -2.84
C GLN A 387 -8.51 -30.05 -1.61
N SER A 388 -7.85 -30.30 -0.49
CA SER A 388 -8.54 -30.68 0.75
C SER A 388 -9.53 -29.61 1.21
N GLN A 389 -9.26 -28.33 0.95
CA GLN A 389 -10.20 -27.25 1.22
C GLN A 389 -11.42 -27.30 0.29
N LEU A 390 -11.24 -27.59 -0.99
CA LEU A 390 -12.36 -27.77 -1.94
C LEU A 390 -13.31 -28.91 -1.53
N GLU A 391 -12.75 -29.96 -0.96
CA GLU A 391 -13.48 -31.15 -0.49
C GLU A 391 -14.09 -30.96 0.92
N GLY A 392 -13.99 -29.75 1.50
CA GLY A 392 -14.53 -29.43 2.83
C GLY A 392 -13.70 -29.98 3.98
N GLY A 393 -12.46 -30.40 3.73
CA GLY A 393 -11.50 -30.84 4.74
C GLY A 393 -11.02 -29.69 5.62
N LYS A 394 -10.72 -29.99 6.89
CA LYS A 394 -10.04 -29.03 7.77
C LYS A 394 -8.58 -28.93 7.36
N VAL A 395 -8.12 -27.72 7.09
CA VAL A 395 -6.71 -27.44 6.84
C VAL A 395 -5.99 -27.34 8.19
N GLU A 396 -5.13 -28.31 8.48
CA GLU A 396 -4.21 -28.25 9.61
C GLU A 396 -2.90 -27.60 9.14
N GLY A 397 -2.48 -26.52 9.80
CA GLY A 397 -1.24 -25.81 9.49
C GLY A 397 -1.40 -24.62 8.56
N PRO A 398 -0.28 -24.03 8.07
CA PRO A 398 -0.30 -22.86 7.22
C PRO A 398 -0.87 -23.19 5.83
N PHE A 399 -1.92 -22.46 5.46
CA PHE A 399 -2.53 -22.59 4.13
C PHE A 399 -1.62 -21.97 3.05
N PRO A 400 -1.49 -22.61 1.86
CA PRO A 400 -0.54 -22.15 0.83
C PRO A 400 -0.84 -20.77 0.24
N SER A 401 -2.09 -20.31 0.24
CA SER A 401 -2.47 -18.97 -0.13
C SER A 401 -2.70 -18.11 1.11
N ARG A 402 -1.94 -17.03 1.26
CA ARG A 402 -2.10 -16.07 2.36
C ARG A 402 -3.41 -15.30 2.30
N TRP A 403 -4.00 -15.18 1.11
CA TRP A 403 -5.29 -14.53 0.87
C TRP A 403 -6.45 -15.16 1.65
N THR A 404 -6.44 -16.47 1.78
CA THR A 404 -7.49 -17.26 2.43
C THR A 404 -6.97 -18.05 3.63
N CYS A 405 -5.70 -17.83 4.04
CA CYS A 405 -5.10 -18.48 5.19
C CYS A 405 -5.80 -18.11 6.49
N PRO A 406 -6.32 -19.05 7.27
CA PRO A 406 -7.05 -18.78 8.51
C PRO A 406 -6.27 -18.00 9.57
N GLN A 407 -4.93 -18.05 9.53
CA GLN A 407 -4.06 -17.35 10.48
C GLN A 407 -3.63 -15.99 9.93
N VAL A 408 -3.24 -15.90 8.64
CA VAL A 408 -2.67 -14.69 8.04
C VAL A 408 -3.76 -13.70 7.62
N GLN A 409 -4.86 -14.16 7.02
CA GLN A 409 -5.94 -13.28 6.58
C GLN A 409 -6.53 -12.42 7.72
N PRO A 410 -6.87 -12.99 8.92
CA PRO A 410 -7.37 -12.17 10.02
C PRO A 410 -6.37 -11.14 10.54
N TRP A 411 -5.09 -11.48 10.58
CA TRP A 411 -4.02 -10.57 10.97
C TRP A 411 -3.85 -9.43 9.96
N LEU A 412 -3.98 -9.68 8.66
CA LEU A 412 -3.94 -8.66 7.62
C LEU A 412 -5.20 -7.79 7.63
N TYR A 413 -6.38 -8.42 7.43
CA TYR A 413 -7.63 -7.72 7.13
C TYR A 413 -8.35 -7.23 8.38
N GLY A 414 -8.09 -7.85 9.53
CA GLY A 414 -8.69 -7.48 10.81
C GLY A 414 -8.00 -6.32 11.51
N TYR A 415 -6.86 -5.85 10.99
CA TYR A 415 -6.14 -4.73 11.60
C TYR A 415 -6.98 -3.46 11.60
N ASP A 416 -7.07 -2.81 12.74
CA ASP A 416 -7.79 -1.55 12.94
C ASP A 416 -6.83 -0.48 13.45
N ALA A 417 -6.37 0.37 12.52
CA ALA A 417 -5.35 1.38 12.77
C ALA A 417 -5.73 2.36 13.89
N TYR A 418 -7.00 2.74 13.98
CA TYR A 418 -7.45 3.68 15.00
C TYR A 418 -7.53 3.03 16.38
N LYS A 419 -8.02 1.80 16.44
CA LYS A 419 -8.05 1.03 17.69
C LYS A 419 -6.65 0.77 18.25
N GLU A 420 -5.70 0.40 17.39
CA GLU A 420 -4.30 0.19 17.80
C GLU A 420 -3.69 1.45 18.42
N VAL A 421 -4.00 2.63 17.86
CA VAL A 421 -3.52 3.90 18.41
C VAL A 421 -4.19 4.19 19.77
N GLU A 422 -5.51 4.02 19.87
CA GLU A 422 -6.21 4.24 21.15
C GLU A 422 -5.68 3.32 22.26
N ASP A 423 -5.47 2.04 21.96
CA ASP A 423 -4.91 1.07 22.90
C ASP A 423 -3.48 1.48 23.30
N ALA A 424 -2.63 1.85 22.36
CA ALA A 424 -1.25 2.28 22.64
C ALA A 424 -1.18 3.57 23.47
N VAL A 425 -2.07 4.53 23.22
CA VAL A 425 -2.13 5.78 23.99
C VAL A 425 -2.67 5.52 25.42
N LEU A 426 -3.58 4.58 25.58
CA LEU A 426 -4.06 4.15 26.92
C LEU A 426 -2.94 3.47 27.72
N GLU A 427 -2.15 2.61 27.09
CA GLU A 427 -1.02 1.92 27.73
C GLU A 427 0.14 2.86 28.05
N SER A 428 0.42 3.83 27.19
CA SER A 428 1.51 4.78 27.32
C SER A 428 1.04 6.22 27.02
N PRO A 429 0.29 6.86 27.93
CA PRO A 429 -0.24 8.21 27.73
C PRO A 429 0.83 9.25 27.44
N PHE A 430 0.50 10.26 26.63
CA PHE A 430 1.38 11.41 26.42
C PHE A 430 1.64 12.14 27.75
N PRO A 431 2.88 12.60 28.01
CA PRO A 431 3.18 13.38 29.22
C PRO A 431 2.33 14.67 29.23
N PRO A 432 2.04 15.23 30.41
CA PRO A 432 1.43 16.55 30.48
C PRO A 432 2.24 17.56 29.67
N ALA A 433 1.55 18.51 29.02
CA ALA A 433 2.24 19.61 28.36
C ALA A 433 3.09 20.39 29.39
N GLU A 434 4.34 20.68 29.07
CA GLU A 434 5.15 21.53 29.96
C GLU A 434 4.46 22.88 30.13
N THR A 435 3.99 23.16 31.35
CA THR A 435 3.55 24.50 31.67
C THR A 435 4.78 25.39 31.76
N ASN A 436 4.99 26.28 30.82
CA ASN A 436 5.95 27.38 30.96
C ASN A 436 5.56 28.18 32.22
N GLY A 437 6.02 27.74 33.37
CA GLY A 437 5.94 28.45 34.62
C GLY A 437 6.75 29.73 34.49
N GLY A 438 6.05 30.83 34.26
CA GLY A 438 6.64 32.15 34.32
C GLY A 438 7.39 32.30 35.64
N LYS A 439 8.70 32.36 35.59
CA LYS A 439 9.51 32.86 36.69
C LYS A 439 9.19 34.36 36.85
N ASN A 440 8.09 34.66 37.56
CA ASN A 440 7.95 35.98 38.19
C ASN A 440 8.97 36.05 39.33
N GLY A 441 10.14 36.61 39.00
CA GLY A 441 11.09 36.99 40.00
C GLY A 441 10.52 38.12 40.85
N ALA A 442 9.94 37.78 41.99
CA ALA A 442 9.71 38.72 43.06
C ALA A 442 11.07 39.05 43.72
N THR A 443 11.65 40.14 43.28
CA THR A 443 12.71 40.81 44.03
C THR A 443 12.07 41.46 45.27
N THR A 444 12.13 40.79 46.42
CA THR A 444 11.92 41.41 47.72
C THR A 444 13.20 42.18 48.09
N SER A 445 13.19 43.48 47.91
CA SER A 445 14.15 44.37 48.54
C SER A 445 13.72 44.49 50.00
N SER A 446 14.57 44.05 50.90
CA SER A 446 14.50 44.36 52.33
C SER A 446 15.41 45.55 52.62
N ILE A 447 14.83 46.55 53.24
CA ILE A 447 15.48 47.65 53.95
C ILE A 447 16.07 47.13 55.22
#